data_7bf6c749017a80cc2e16cbab1870a21f
#
_entry.id   7bf6c749017a80cc2e16cbab1870a21f
#
_cell.length_a   1.000
_cell.length_b   1.000
_cell.length_c   1.000
_cell.angle_alpha   90.00
_cell.angle_beta   90.00
_cell.angle_gamma   90.00
#
_symmetry.space_group_name_H-M   'P 1'
#
loop_
_entity.id
_entity.type
_entity.pdbx_description
1 polymer ?
#
loop_
_entity_poly.entity_id
_entity_poly.type
_entity_poly.pdbx_seq_one_letter_code
_entity_poly.pdbx_strand_id
1 'polypeptide(L)'
;WVAMRIPDNAISAHANQARIQQIKFNDPDNCLYAPDVISFAREKGYFNGPDEEFSFCDAYAPADFGTVRGCDARVWAFFRTVADDMDQYTDYAMGYNMSNRMPLWVKPRTKVDPKTVFDAMRDHYEGTPMDMTQDIGAGGHALPYRWRPMEFEVDGVSYVNERATATQQTGFWFVAQARPWLPDDMGILWFGVDDAATSCLTPIYCSATEVPEC
;
A
#
# COMPACT_ATOMS: atom_id res chain seq x y z
N TRP A 1 -17.97 -5.61 -3.17
CA TRP A 1 -17.16 -4.47 -2.76
C TRP A 1 -17.56 -3.98 -1.38
N VAL A 2 -16.62 -3.33 -0.69
CA VAL A 2 -16.81 -2.60 0.56
C VAL A 2 -16.00 -1.31 0.50
N ALA A 3 -16.51 -0.25 1.09
CA ALA A 3 -15.81 1.03 1.24
C ALA A 3 -15.95 1.53 2.69
N MET A 4 -14.86 2.04 3.24
CA MET A 4 -14.85 2.63 4.58
C MET A 4 -14.28 4.04 4.51
N ARG A 5 -14.95 4.97 5.19
CA ARG A 5 -14.44 6.33 5.38
C ARG A 5 -13.26 6.28 6.35
N ILE A 6 -12.13 6.84 5.92
CA ILE A 6 -10.97 7.04 6.79
C ILE A 6 -11.25 8.24 7.72
N PRO A 7 -10.97 8.14 9.03
CA PRO A 7 -11.11 9.26 9.94
C PRO A 7 -10.28 10.48 9.51
N ASP A 8 -10.82 11.69 9.72
CA ASP A 8 -10.18 12.93 9.24
C ASP A 8 -8.78 13.19 9.84
N ASN A 9 -8.45 12.55 10.96
CA ASN A 9 -7.16 12.65 11.65
C ASN A 9 -6.27 11.42 11.44
N ALA A 10 -6.59 10.58 10.47
CA ALA A 10 -5.87 9.34 10.18
C ALA A 10 -5.36 9.29 8.74
N ILE A 11 -4.41 8.39 8.52
CA ILE A 11 -3.87 8.05 7.21
C ILE A 11 -4.07 6.55 6.98
N SER A 12 -4.49 6.19 5.79
CA SER A 12 -4.53 4.81 5.31
C SER A 12 -3.59 4.63 4.13
N ALA A 13 -3.12 3.42 3.97
CA ALA A 13 -2.38 2.99 2.79
C ALA A 13 -2.97 1.68 2.27
N HIS A 14 -2.84 1.46 0.98
CA HIS A 14 -3.36 0.30 0.30
C HIS A 14 -2.38 -0.17 -0.77
N ALA A 15 -2.23 -1.47 -0.89
CA ALA A 15 -1.47 -2.10 -1.97
C ALA A 15 -2.37 -3.11 -2.71
N ASN A 16 -1.83 -4.16 -3.29
CA ASN A 16 -2.60 -5.13 -4.05
C ASN A 16 -3.35 -6.18 -3.18
N GLN A 17 -3.53 -5.90 -1.89
CA GLN A 17 -4.18 -6.75 -0.91
C GLN A 17 -5.37 -6.05 -0.29
N ALA A 18 -6.53 -6.70 -0.19
CA ALA A 18 -7.67 -6.18 0.55
C ALA A 18 -7.33 -6.15 2.06
N ARG A 19 -7.68 -5.05 2.74
CA ARG A 19 -7.33 -4.86 4.15
C ARG A 19 -8.53 -4.59 5.06
N ILE A 20 -9.70 -4.25 4.51
CA ILE A 20 -10.93 -4.08 5.27
C ILE A 20 -11.36 -5.45 5.77
N GLN A 21 -11.45 -5.62 7.08
CA GLN A 21 -11.93 -6.83 7.73
C GLN A 21 -13.44 -6.77 7.95
N GLN A 22 -13.87 -6.11 9.00
CA GLN A 22 -15.28 -6.06 9.40
C GLN A 22 -16.07 -4.99 8.65
N ILE A 23 -17.29 -5.33 8.28
CA ILE A 23 -18.27 -4.41 7.70
C ILE A 23 -19.15 -3.86 8.82
N LYS A 24 -19.31 -2.54 8.87
CA LYS A 24 -20.19 -1.87 9.82
C LYS A 24 -21.58 -1.71 9.19
N PHE A 25 -22.44 -2.72 9.37
CA PHE A 25 -23.76 -2.78 8.72
C PHE A 25 -24.71 -1.65 9.14
N ASN A 26 -24.52 -1.05 10.31
CA ASN A 26 -25.39 -0.02 10.88
C ASN A 26 -24.76 1.39 10.84
N ASP A 27 -23.76 1.61 10.00
CA ASP A 27 -23.04 2.89 9.89
C ASP A 27 -22.90 3.33 8.43
N PRO A 28 -24.01 3.72 7.78
CA PRO A 28 -24.00 4.07 6.36
C PRO A 28 -23.21 5.35 6.03
N ASP A 29 -22.93 6.18 7.04
CA ASP A 29 -22.12 7.40 6.87
C ASP A 29 -20.62 7.07 6.75
N ASN A 30 -20.17 5.94 7.28
CA ASN A 30 -18.76 5.55 7.31
C ASN A 30 -18.46 4.21 6.65
N CYS A 31 -19.47 3.41 6.29
CA CYS A 31 -19.27 2.12 5.65
C CYS A 31 -20.35 1.84 4.62
N LEU A 32 -19.94 1.63 3.38
CA LEU A 32 -20.80 1.19 2.27
C LEU A 32 -20.32 -0.18 1.78
N TYR A 33 -21.23 -0.99 1.28
CA TYR A 33 -20.92 -2.35 0.78
C TYR A 33 -21.94 -2.82 -0.25
N ALA A 34 -21.55 -3.81 -1.05
CA ALA A 34 -22.47 -4.46 -1.97
C ALA A 34 -23.56 -5.24 -1.20
N PRO A 35 -24.85 -5.14 -1.57
CA PRO A 35 -25.93 -5.82 -0.87
C PRO A 35 -25.75 -7.34 -0.76
N ASP A 36 -25.05 -7.94 -1.70
CA ASP A 36 -24.77 -9.37 -1.81
C ASP A 36 -23.40 -9.79 -1.29
N VAL A 37 -22.65 -8.88 -0.61
CA VAL A 37 -21.26 -9.12 -0.21
C VAL A 37 -21.07 -10.39 0.63
N ILE A 38 -22.00 -10.73 1.51
CA ILE A 38 -21.93 -11.94 2.31
C ILE A 38 -22.57 -13.13 1.59
N SER A 39 -23.76 -12.94 0.99
CA SER A 39 -24.47 -14.03 0.30
C SER A 39 -23.66 -14.58 -0.88
N PHE A 40 -22.98 -13.72 -1.63
CA PHE A 40 -22.07 -14.15 -2.69
C PHE A 40 -20.87 -14.95 -2.14
N ALA A 41 -20.26 -14.49 -1.02
CA ALA A 41 -19.17 -15.25 -0.38
C ALA A 41 -19.61 -16.65 0.05
N ARG A 42 -20.83 -16.79 0.60
CA ARG A 42 -21.41 -18.08 0.95
C ARG A 42 -21.69 -18.95 -0.28
N GLU A 43 -22.26 -18.37 -1.34
CA GLU A 43 -22.51 -19.09 -2.60
C GLU A 43 -21.21 -19.67 -3.18
N LYS A 44 -20.10 -18.91 -3.09
CA LYS A 44 -18.79 -19.34 -3.60
C LYS A 44 -18.01 -20.22 -2.60
N GLY A 45 -18.51 -20.44 -1.40
CA GLY A 45 -17.84 -21.22 -0.37
C GLY A 45 -16.64 -20.52 0.28
N TYR A 46 -16.56 -19.20 0.14
CA TYR A 46 -15.48 -18.40 0.74
C TYR A 46 -15.72 -18.09 2.22
N PHE A 47 -16.96 -18.21 2.67
CA PHE A 47 -17.36 -17.96 4.05
C PHE A 47 -18.57 -18.82 4.42
N ASN A 48 -18.61 -19.31 5.66
CA ASN A 48 -19.71 -20.16 6.14
C ASN A 48 -20.02 -19.95 7.64
N GLY A 49 -19.93 -18.69 8.09
CA GLY A 49 -20.20 -18.29 9.48
C GLY A 49 -21.42 -17.35 9.60
N PRO A 50 -21.74 -16.89 10.82
CA PRO A 50 -22.71 -15.83 11.04
C PRO A 50 -22.20 -14.50 10.49
N ASP A 51 -23.12 -13.58 10.10
CA ASP A 51 -22.78 -12.32 9.44
C ASP A 51 -21.84 -11.45 10.28
N GLU A 52 -21.95 -11.52 11.61
CA GLU A 52 -21.14 -10.75 12.55
C GLU A 52 -19.65 -11.14 12.54
N GLU A 53 -19.34 -12.35 12.09
CA GLU A 53 -17.98 -12.88 11.97
C GLU A 53 -17.38 -12.65 10.58
N PHE A 54 -18.15 -12.07 9.66
CA PHE A 54 -17.68 -11.89 8.29
C PHE A 54 -16.51 -10.91 8.22
N SER A 55 -15.40 -11.37 7.67
CA SER A 55 -14.23 -10.56 7.33
C SER A 55 -14.09 -10.47 5.81
N PHE A 56 -14.24 -9.27 5.26
CA PHE A 56 -14.18 -9.06 3.81
C PHE A 56 -12.85 -9.51 3.21
N CYS A 57 -11.74 -9.07 3.80
CA CYS A 57 -10.43 -9.44 3.25
C CYS A 57 -10.13 -10.93 3.41
N ASP A 58 -10.57 -11.57 4.49
CA ASP A 58 -10.33 -13.00 4.68
C ASP A 58 -11.17 -13.87 3.74
N ALA A 59 -12.37 -13.42 3.39
CA ALA A 59 -13.24 -14.11 2.45
C ALA A 59 -12.78 -13.95 0.99
N TYR A 60 -12.37 -12.73 0.59
CA TYR A 60 -12.14 -12.42 -0.82
C TYR A 60 -10.66 -12.31 -1.21
N ALA A 61 -9.78 -12.11 -0.25
CA ALA A 61 -8.34 -11.96 -0.45
C ALA A 61 -7.57 -12.43 0.80
N PRO A 62 -7.65 -13.73 1.15
CA PRO A 62 -6.97 -14.25 2.34
C PRO A 62 -5.48 -13.97 2.27
N ALA A 63 -4.91 -13.53 3.39
CA ALA A 63 -3.50 -13.23 3.49
C ALA A 63 -2.68 -14.53 3.59
N ASP A 64 -1.64 -14.62 2.79
CA ASP A 64 -0.61 -15.64 2.86
C ASP A 64 0.79 -14.98 2.85
N PHE A 65 1.84 -15.78 2.94
CA PHE A 65 3.22 -15.30 2.94
C PHE A 65 3.51 -14.41 1.73
N GLY A 66 3.15 -14.84 0.53
CA GLY A 66 3.46 -14.13 -0.71
C GLY A 66 2.69 -12.82 -0.83
N THR A 67 1.40 -12.82 -0.49
CA THR A 67 0.55 -11.62 -0.55
C THR A 67 0.93 -10.59 0.49
N VAL A 68 1.29 -11.00 1.70
CA VAL A 68 1.75 -10.07 2.74
C VAL A 68 3.10 -9.47 2.37
N ARG A 69 4.08 -10.30 1.98
CA ARG A 69 5.41 -9.87 1.53
C ARG A 69 5.34 -8.95 0.31
N GLY A 70 4.54 -9.31 -0.67
CA GLY A 70 4.40 -8.55 -1.92
C GLY A 70 3.50 -7.32 -1.82
N CYS A 71 2.61 -7.23 -0.83
CA CYS A 71 1.60 -6.18 -0.74
C CYS A 71 1.62 -5.42 0.58
N ASP A 72 1.24 -6.06 1.69
CA ASP A 72 1.09 -5.38 2.98
C ASP A 72 2.42 -4.87 3.56
N ALA A 73 3.54 -5.48 3.20
CA ALA A 73 4.88 -4.97 3.53
C ALA A 73 5.09 -3.52 3.05
N ARG A 74 4.57 -3.15 1.87
CA ARG A 74 4.62 -1.76 1.35
C ARG A 74 3.75 -0.81 2.18
N VAL A 75 2.61 -1.28 2.67
CA VAL A 75 1.76 -0.51 3.59
C VAL A 75 2.47 -0.30 4.92
N TRP A 76 3.12 -1.33 5.45
CA TRP A 76 3.91 -1.25 6.67
C TRP A 76 5.05 -0.24 6.53
N ALA A 77 5.79 -0.28 5.43
CA ALA A 77 6.88 0.66 5.15
C ALA A 77 6.36 2.11 5.12
N PHE A 78 5.24 2.36 4.44
CA PHE A 78 4.61 3.68 4.45
C PHE A 78 4.17 4.11 5.86
N PHE A 79 3.53 3.24 6.62
CA PHE A 79 3.09 3.56 7.98
C PHE A 79 4.27 3.87 8.91
N ARG A 80 5.40 3.18 8.79
CA ARG A 80 6.65 3.51 9.53
C ARG A 80 7.12 4.94 9.25
N THR A 81 6.93 5.43 8.04
CA THR A 81 7.32 6.80 7.66
C THR A 81 6.49 7.85 8.40
N VAL A 82 5.24 7.58 8.72
CA VAL A 82 4.29 8.58 9.22
C VAL A 82 3.81 8.38 10.64
N ALA A 83 3.91 7.18 11.20
CA ALA A 83 3.38 6.82 12.52
C ALA A 83 4.43 6.17 13.43
N ASP A 84 4.16 6.17 14.74
CA ASP A 84 4.99 5.52 15.74
C ASP A 84 4.64 4.03 15.88
N ASP A 85 5.53 3.28 16.53
CA ASP A 85 5.34 1.89 16.97
C ASP A 85 5.03 0.88 15.84
N MET A 86 5.33 1.21 14.60
CA MET A 86 5.04 0.33 13.46
C MET A 86 6.00 -0.88 13.39
N ASP A 87 7.13 -0.84 14.06
CA ASP A 87 8.08 -1.94 14.11
C ASP A 87 7.54 -3.19 14.83
N GLN A 88 6.50 -3.04 15.66
CA GLN A 88 5.79 -4.17 16.26
C GLN A 88 5.11 -5.10 15.23
N TYR A 89 4.91 -4.63 14.01
CA TYR A 89 4.30 -5.39 12.90
C TYR A 89 5.33 -5.93 11.90
N THR A 90 6.62 -5.87 12.23
CA THR A 90 7.69 -6.33 11.34
C THR A 90 7.54 -7.82 10.99
N ASP A 91 7.18 -8.65 11.97
CA ASP A 91 6.94 -10.08 11.77
C ASP A 91 5.78 -10.36 10.81
N TYR A 92 4.70 -9.55 10.86
CA TYR A 92 3.62 -9.60 9.89
C TYR A 92 4.11 -9.16 8.50
N ALA A 93 4.74 -8.00 8.38
CA ALA A 93 5.24 -7.48 7.11
C ALA A 93 6.21 -8.46 6.42
N MET A 94 7.01 -9.18 7.21
CA MET A 94 7.89 -10.24 6.74
C MET A 94 7.17 -11.55 6.40
N GLY A 95 5.87 -11.65 6.62
CA GLY A 95 5.07 -12.84 6.34
C GLY A 95 5.20 -13.98 7.35
N TYR A 96 5.75 -13.73 8.53
CA TYR A 96 5.98 -14.77 9.53
C TYR A 96 4.84 -14.92 10.53
N ASN A 97 4.08 -13.86 10.78
CA ASN A 97 2.96 -13.88 11.74
C ASN A 97 1.71 -13.25 11.16
N MET A 98 0.88 -14.04 10.48
CA MET A 98 -0.34 -13.60 9.81
C MET A 98 -1.41 -13.07 10.77
N SER A 99 -1.32 -13.35 12.07
CA SER A 99 -2.28 -12.86 13.06
C SER A 99 -1.95 -11.48 13.61
N ASN A 100 -0.69 -11.00 13.46
CA ASN A 100 -0.25 -9.67 13.92
C ASN A 100 -0.54 -8.58 12.88
N ARG A 101 -1.78 -8.47 12.42
CA ARG A 101 -2.17 -7.55 11.35
C ARG A 101 -2.08 -6.09 11.77
N MET A 102 -1.61 -5.28 10.85
CA MET A 102 -1.61 -3.82 11.00
C MET A 102 -3.05 -3.25 11.02
N PRO A 103 -3.28 -2.13 11.72
CA PRO A 103 -4.54 -1.40 11.64
C PRO A 103 -4.80 -0.90 10.21
N LEU A 104 -6.07 -0.72 9.83
CA LEU A 104 -6.46 -0.22 8.50
C LEU A 104 -5.96 1.21 8.25
N TRP A 105 -5.85 2.01 9.29
CA TRP A 105 -5.31 3.37 9.29
C TRP A 105 -4.50 3.64 10.56
N VAL A 106 -3.64 4.63 10.49
CA VAL A 106 -2.81 5.09 11.60
C VAL A 106 -2.98 6.58 11.82
N LYS A 107 -2.75 7.04 13.06
CA LYS A 107 -2.65 8.45 13.34
C LYS A 107 -1.23 8.93 13.02
N PRO A 108 -1.03 9.90 12.14
CA PRO A 108 0.30 10.39 11.83
C PRO A 108 0.90 11.19 13.01
N ARG A 109 2.22 11.13 13.18
CA ARG A 109 2.97 11.91 14.18
C ARG A 109 2.80 13.41 13.98
N THR A 110 2.82 13.83 12.74
CA THR A 110 2.70 15.22 12.28
C THR A 110 1.84 15.29 11.04
N LYS A 111 1.48 16.48 10.58
CA LYS A 111 0.87 16.64 9.26
C LYS A 111 1.83 16.15 8.19
N VAL A 112 1.32 15.30 7.32
CA VAL A 112 2.06 14.78 6.17
C VAL A 112 2.06 15.82 5.06
N ASP A 113 3.24 16.18 4.60
CA ASP A 113 3.45 17.07 3.46
C ASP A 113 3.70 16.26 2.16
N PRO A 114 3.66 16.90 0.99
CA PRO A 114 3.92 16.21 -0.26
C PRO A 114 5.30 15.53 -0.30
N LYS A 115 6.33 16.15 0.30
CA LYS A 115 7.67 15.57 0.34
C LYS A 115 7.70 14.23 1.07
N THR A 116 7.02 14.13 2.21
CA THR A 116 6.89 12.86 2.95
C THR A 116 6.29 11.76 2.07
N VAL A 117 5.27 12.09 1.26
CA VAL A 117 4.67 11.12 0.34
C VAL A 117 5.62 10.77 -0.80
N PHE A 118 6.36 11.77 -1.35
CA PHE A 118 7.37 11.51 -2.39
C PHE A 118 8.45 10.54 -1.89
N ASP A 119 8.94 10.76 -0.69
CA ASP A 119 9.98 9.92 -0.09
C ASP A 119 9.43 8.48 0.16
N ALA A 120 8.21 8.37 0.65
CA ALA A 120 7.57 7.08 0.85
C ALA A 120 7.31 6.30 -0.46
N MET A 121 7.05 7.00 -1.57
CA MET A 121 6.92 6.37 -2.89
C MET A 121 8.24 5.89 -3.47
N ARG A 122 9.37 6.34 -2.92
CA ARG A 122 10.74 5.96 -3.33
C ARG A 122 11.36 4.88 -2.46
N ASP A 123 10.63 4.34 -1.51
CA ASP A 123 11.08 3.37 -0.52
C ASP A 123 11.44 2.02 -1.14
N HIS A 124 12.56 1.43 -0.65
CA HIS A 124 13.02 0.07 -0.92
C HIS A 124 13.29 -0.69 0.38
N TYR A 125 12.53 -0.39 1.43
CA TYR A 125 12.66 -0.94 2.77
C TYR A 125 13.97 -0.58 3.48
N GLU A 126 14.61 0.54 3.12
CA GLU A 126 15.88 0.96 3.69
C GLU A 126 15.82 1.04 5.23
N GLY A 127 16.86 0.52 5.87
CA GLY A 127 16.97 0.47 7.33
C GLY A 127 16.03 -0.53 8.01
N THR A 128 15.49 -1.51 7.28
CA THR A 128 14.65 -2.58 7.81
C THR A 128 15.28 -3.96 7.57
N PRO A 129 14.76 -5.04 8.17
CA PRO A 129 15.20 -6.40 7.84
C PRO A 129 14.95 -6.81 6.37
N MET A 130 14.15 -6.03 5.63
CA MET A 130 13.85 -6.26 4.21
C MET A 130 14.59 -5.29 3.28
N ASP A 131 15.63 -4.59 3.77
CA ASP A 131 16.40 -3.61 3.02
C ASP A 131 16.97 -4.19 1.73
N MET A 132 16.41 -3.75 0.59
CA MET A 132 16.77 -4.27 -0.72
C MET A 132 18.13 -3.79 -1.21
N THR A 133 18.79 -2.88 -0.48
CA THR A 133 20.16 -2.41 -0.77
C THR A 133 21.24 -3.20 -0.05
N GLN A 134 20.86 -4.06 0.92
CA GLN A 134 21.78 -4.78 1.81
C GLN A 134 21.77 -6.30 1.62
N ASP A 135 20.76 -6.84 0.96
CA ASP A 135 20.64 -8.29 0.76
C ASP A 135 21.54 -8.81 -0.39
N ILE A 136 21.58 -10.13 -0.56
CA ILE A 136 22.39 -10.76 -1.61
C ILE A 136 21.96 -10.32 -3.03
N GLY A 137 20.68 -9.97 -3.21
CA GLY A 137 20.13 -9.52 -4.49
C GLY A 137 20.64 -8.13 -4.90
N ALA A 138 21.11 -7.32 -3.95
CA ALA A 138 21.67 -5.99 -4.20
C ALA A 138 23.05 -6.03 -4.87
N GLY A 139 23.79 -7.13 -4.71
CA GLY A 139 25.14 -7.29 -5.24
C GLY A 139 26.13 -6.28 -4.69
N GLY A 140 27.28 -6.16 -5.34
CA GLY A 140 28.34 -5.26 -4.89
C GLY A 140 28.08 -3.77 -5.05
N HIS A 141 26.99 -3.38 -5.67
CA HIS A 141 26.62 -1.97 -5.94
C HIS A 141 25.39 -1.51 -5.15
N ALA A 142 24.89 -2.33 -4.22
CA ALA A 142 23.72 -2.01 -3.38
C ALA A 142 22.47 -1.62 -4.19
N LEU A 143 22.22 -2.32 -5.31
CA LEU A 143 21.11 -2.02 -6.20
C LEU A 143 19.80 -2.60 -5.67
N PRO A 144 18.74 -1.79 -5.45
CA PRO A 144 17.46 -2.26 -4.91
C PRO A 144 16.56 -2.93 -5.95
N TYR A 145 17.01 -3.09 -7.17
CA TYR A 145 16.21 -3.66 -8.26
C TYR A 145 16.31 -5.18 -8.29
N ARG A 146 15.18 -5.84 -8.65
CA ARG A 146 15.09 -7.29 -8.74
C ARG A 146 14.59 -7.72 -10.11
N TRP A 147 15.21 -8.78 -10.63
CA TRP A 147 14.78 -9.44 -11.86
C TRP A 147 13.50 -10.22 -11.62
N ARG A 148 12.73 -10.38 -12.67
CA ARG A 148 11.62 -11.32 -12.69
C ARG A 148 12.07 -12.71 -13.13
N PRO A 149 11.43 -13.80 -12.66
CA PRO A 149 10.23 -13.81 -11.81
C PRO A 149 10.53 -13.36 -10.37
N MET A 150 9.48 -12.88 -9.67
CA MET A 150 9.57 -12.53 -8.25
C MET A 150 9.68 -13.76 -7.36
N GLU A 151 9.17 -14.90 -7.83
CA GLU A 151 9.26 -16.21 -7.17
C GLU A 151 10.06 -17.16 -8.05
N PHE A 152 10.94 -17.95 -7.45
CA PHE A 152 11.78 -18.92 -8.14
C PHE A 152 12.15 -20.06 -7.20
N GLU A 153 12.59 -21.18 -7.76
CA GLU A 153 12.99 -22.37 -7.00
C GLU A 153 14.47 -22.71 -7.28
N VAL A 154 15.20 -23.06 -6.22
CA VAL A 154 16.55 -23.59 -6.30
C VAL A 154 16.63 -24.84 -5.42
N ASP A 155 17.01 -25.95 -6.00
CA ASP A 155 17.17 -27.26 -5.32
C ASP A 155 15.91 -27.68 -4.51
N GLY A 156 14.73 -27.43 -5.04
CA GLY A 156 13.44 -27.75 -4.39
C GLY A 156 13.03 -26.80 -3.27
N VAL A 157 13.73 -25.69 -3.09
CA VAL A 157 13.40 -24.63 -2.13
C VAL A 157 12.89 -23.41 -2.88
N SER A 158 11.68 -22.97 -2.53
CA SER A 158 11.08 -21.76 -3.09
C SER A 158 11.62 -20.51 -2.45
N TYR A 159 11.95 -19.53 -3.27
CA TYR A 159 12.43 -18.20 -2.87
C TYR A 159 11.52 -17.13 -3.43
N VAL A 160 11.47 -15.99 -2.75
CA VAL A 160 10.74 -14.80 -3.18
C VAL A 160 11.67 -13.59 -3.11
N ASN A 161 11.64 -12.75 -4.14
CA ASN A 161 12.26 -11.43 -4.10
C ASN A 161 11.36 -10.43 -3.40
N GLU A 162 11.95 -9.47 -2.70
CA GLU A 162 11.21 -8.35 -2.13
C GLU A 162 10.55 -7.51 -3.22
N ARG A 163 9.39 -6.96 -2.90
CA ARG A 163 8.70 -5.99 -3.75
C ARG A 163 8.46 -4.71 -2.97
N ALA A 164 9.33 -3.73 -3.14
CA ALA A 164 9.20 -2.42 -2.54
C ALA A 164 8.12 -1.55 -3.21
N THR A 165 7.89 -0.37 -2.65
CA THR A 165 7.01 0.64 -3.24
C THR A 165 7.61 1.17 -4.53
N ALA A 166 8.88 1.60 -4.52
CA ALA A 166 9.61 1.93 -5.74
C ALA A 166 10.06 0.66 -6.47
N THR A 167 9.82 0.61 -7.75
CA THR A 167 10.21 -0.53 -8.59
C THR A 167 10.40 -0.11 -10.04
N GLN A 168 11.42 -0.67 -10.69
CA GLN A 168 11.75 -0.41 -12.10
C GLN A 168 10.64 -0.81 -13.10
N GLN A 169 9.61 -1.52 -12.68
CA GLN A 169 8.45 -1.83 -13.53
C GLN A 169 7.37 -0.74 -13.51
N THR A 170 7.57 0.33 -12.74
CA THR A 170 6.63 1.44 -12.67
C THR A 170 6.60 2.19 -14.01
N GLY A 171 5.43 2.36 -14.61
CA GLY A 171 5.29 3.13 -15.84
C GLY A 171 5.11 4.63 -15.56
N PHE A 172 4.40 4.97 -14.48
CA PHE A 172 4.21 6.33 -13.98
C PHE A 172 3.81 6.31 -12.51
N TRP A 173 3.97 7.42 -11.84
CA TRP A 173 3.51 7.63 -10.47
C TRP A 173 3.07 9.07 -10.26
N PHE A 174 2.27 9.31 -9.27
CA PHE A 174 1.81 10.66 -8.97
C PHE A 174 1.46 10.85 -7.50
N VAL A 175 1.45 12.11 -7.08
CA VAL A 175 0.88 12.54 -5.80
C VAL A 175 -0.14 13.63 -6.08
N ALA A 176 -1.40 13.38 -5.74
CA ALA A 176 -2.46 14.38 -5.84
C ALA A 176 -2.53 15.19 -4.54
N GLN A 177 -2.40 16.50 -4.65
CA GLN A 177 -2.47 17.42 -3.53
C GLN A 177 -3.74 18.26 -3.61
N ALA A 178 -4.76 17.89 -2.84
CA ALA A 178 -5.92 18.73 -2.59
C ALA A 178 -5.57 19.86 -1.61
N ARG A 179 -6.01 21.07 -1.90
CA ARG A 179 -5.74 22.28 -1.09
C ARG A 179 -7.05 23.03 -0.82
N PRO A 180 -7.92 22.54 0.09
CA PRO A 180 -9.26 23.10 0.31
C PRO A 180 -9.27 24.55 0.85
N TRP A 181 -8.11 25.07 1.25
CA TRP A 181 -7.92 26.46 1.67
C TRP A 181 -7.60 27.43 0.51
N LEU A 182 -7.51 26.95 -0.72
CA LEU A 182 -7.29 27.68 -1.96
C LEU A 182 -8.48 27.50 -2.92
N PRO A 183 -8.60 28.29 -3.98
CA PRO A 183 -9.57 28.03 -5.04
C PRO A 183 -9.44 26.60 -5.61
N ASP A 184 -10.55 26.01 -6.04
CA ASP A 184 -10.63 24.60 -6.47
C ASP A 184 -9.68 24.25 -7.62
N ASP A 185 -9.37 25.21 -8.49
CA ASP A 185 -8.45 25.07 -9.62
C ASP A 185 -6.97 25.07 -9.23
N MET A 186 -6.66 25.30 -7.94
CA MET A 186 -5.31 25.31 -7.41
C MET A 186 -4.84 23.95 -6.86
N GLY A 187 -5.59 22.87 -7.05
CA GLY A 187 -5.11 21.50 -6.83
C GLY A 187 -3.88 21.19 -7.68
N ILE A 188 -2.99 20.34 -7.20
CA ILE A 188 -1.77 19.94 -7.91
C ILE A 188 -1.75 18.44 -8.09
N LEU A 189 -1.50 17.98 -9.30
CA LEU A 189 -1.02 16.63 -9.59
C LEU A 189 0.50 16.70 -9.80
N TRP A 190 1.24 16.15 -8.85
CA TRP A 190 2.67 15.93 -9.00
C TRP A 190 2.85 14.63 -9.78
N PHE A 191 3.27 14.73 -11.04
CA PHE A 191 3.32 13.60 -11.97
C PHE A 191 4.75 13.26 -12.37
N GLY A 192 5.09 11.99 -12.35
CA GLY A 192 6.36 11.45 -12.81
C GLY A 192 6.17 10.21 -13.68
N VAL A 193 7.09 9.97 -14.59
CA VAL A 193 7.15 8.78 -15.43
C VAL A 193 8.27 7.88 -14.95
N ASP A 194 8.13 6.57 -15.21
CA ASP A 194 9.11 5.57 -14.82
C ASP A 194 9.20 5.36 -13.29
N ASP A 195 10.24 4.72 -12.80
CA ASP A 195 10.47 4.41 -11.39
C ASP A 195 10.53 5.66 -10.51
N ALA A 196 9.79 5.66 -9.41
CA ALA A 196 9.71 6.78 -8.49
C ALA A 196 11.07 7.16 -7.87
N ALA A 197 11.98 6.19 -7.67
CA ALA A 197 13.28 6.44 -7.06
C ALA A 197 14.25 7.15 -8.00
N THR A 198 14.07 7.02 -9.31
CA THR A 198 14.98 7.56 -10.34
C THR A 198 14.40 8.69 -11.16
N SER A 199 13.12 9.01 -10.98
CA SER A 199 12.41 10.04 -11.78
C SER A 199 12.06 11.28 -10.96
N CYS A 200 11.84 12.38 -11.70
CA CYS A 200 11.40 13.66 -11.17
C CYS A 200 9.88 13.79 -11.24
N LEU A 201 9.31 14.60 -10.35
CA LEU A 201 7.91 15.00 -10.40
C LEU A 201 7.75 16.37 -11.02
N THR A 202 6.80 16.48 -11.93
CA THR A 202 6.37 17.75 -12.54
C THR A 202 5.04 18.17 -11.92
N PRO A 203 4.91 19.40 -11.38
CA PRO A 203 3.65 19.91 -10.89
C PRO A 203 2.70 20.27 -12.04
N ILE A 204 1.53 19.67 -12.06
CA ILE A 204 0.44 19.98 -13.00
C ILE A 204 -0.72 20.55 -12.18
N TYR A 205 -1.05 21.81 -12.40
CA TYR A 205 -2.17 22.45 -11.73
C TYR A 205 -3.50 22.10 -12.41
N CYS A 206 -4.58 22.03 -11.65
CA CYS A 206 -5.94 21.83 -12.21
C CYS A 206 -6.35 22.99 -13.17
N SER A 207 -5.74 24.15 -13.02
CA SER A 207 -5.91 25.32 -13.90
C SER A 207 -5.07 25.27 -15.18
N ALA A 208 -4.22 24.26 -15.38
CA ALA A 208 -3.41 24.17 -16.60
C ALA A 208 -4.27 23.93 -17.83
N THR A 209 -4.18 24.81 -18.83
CA THR A 209 -4.95 24.74 -20.09
C THR A 209 -4.09 24.32 -21.27
N GLU A 210 -2.78 24.35 -21.13
CA GLU A 210 -1.82 24.04 -22.20
C GLU A 210 -0.67 23.21 -21.66
N VAL A 211 -0.09 22.39 -22.51
CA VAL A 211 1.16 21.69 -22.26
C VAL A 211 2.29 22.59 -22.77
N PRO A 212 3.33 22.86 -21.95
CA PRO A 212 4.46 23.64 -22.43
C PRO A 212 5.15 22.94 -23.61
N GLU A 213 5.56 23.73 -24.59
CA GLU A 213 6.40 23.24 -25.68
C GLU A 213 7.80 22.89 -25.14
N CYS A 214 8.37 21.77 -25.62
CA CYS A 214 9.71 21.30 -25.27
C CYS A 214 10.78 22.04 -26.06
#